data_10600131dda42115998c6c0cc75cbf4c
#
_entry.id   10600131dda42115998c6c0cc75cbf4c
#
_cell.length_a   1.000
_cell.length_b   1.000
_cell.length_c   1.000
_cell.angle_alpha   90.00
_cell.angle_beta   90.00
_cell.angle_gamma   90.00
#
_symmetry.space_group_name_H-M   'P 1'
#
loop_
_entity.id
_entity.type
_entity.pdbx_description
1 polymer ?
#
loop_
_entity_poly.entity_id
_entity_poly.type
_entity_poly.pdbx_seq_one_letter_code
_entity_poly.pdbx_strand_id
1 'polypeptide(L)'
;INQLNINYLNKIPLRAVSGNSIIAETNFNSNHIINKKISVINTSRKNIHAGSTYHNGFENNGVDKLLNKLDEIIKKEYKVKKINFGIRSASVDREPLVGKHPTIDNLYIINGLGSKGVSQSPYCSKELFNYIELNKNLDKEINIERFIT
;
A
#
# COMPACT_ATOMS: atom_id res chain seq x y z
N ILE A 1 -0.45 -2.33 -10.73
CA ILE A 1 0.91 -2.56 -11.28
C ILE A 1 0.98 -2.00 -12.70
N ASN A 2 0.01 -2.36 -13.53
CA ASN A 2 -0.02 -1.88 -14.92
C ASN A 2 -0.28 -0.36 -15.06
N GLN A 3 -0.78 0.30 -14.04
CA GLN A 3 -1.03 1.75 -14.09
C GLN A 3 0.24 2.59 -14.25
N LEU A 4 1.39 2.11 -13.81
CA LEU A 4 2.67 2.81 -14.01
C LEU A 4 3.14 2.82 -15.47
N ASN A 5 2.62 1.92 -16.30
CA ASN A 5 2.96 1.78 -17.72
C ASN A 5 1.86 2.28 -18.67
N ILE A 6 0.79 2.87 -18.14
CA ILE A 6 -0.29 3.41 -18.96
C ILE A 6 0.12 4.81 -19.44
N ASN A 7 0.19 5.00 -20.75
CA ASN A 7 0.71 6.23 -21.37
C ASN A 7 0.08 7.53 -20.85
N TYR A 8 -1.22 7.54 -20.57
CA TYR A 8 -1.89 8.73 -20.03
C TYR A 8 -1.64 8.98 -18.53
N LEU A 9 -1.00 8.05 -17.82
CA LEU A 9 -0.59 8.23 -16.42
C LEU A 9 0.89 8.58 -16.25
N ASN A 10 1.65 8.73 -17.32
CA ASN A 10 3.10 9.01 -17.28
C ASN A 10 3.46 10.33 -16.58
N LYS A 11 2.53 11.27 -16.52
CA LYS A 11 2.72 12.57 -15.86
C LYS A 11 2.31 12.55 -14.38
N ILE A 12 1.77 11.43 -13.89
CA ILE A 12 1.33 11.30 -12.52
C ILE A 12 2.53 10.91 -11.65
N PRO A 13 2.85 11.63 -10.58
CA PRO A 13 4.05 11.42 -9.77
C PRO A 13 3.92 10.18 -8.87
N LEU A 14 3.87 9.01 -9.49
CA LEU A 14 3.78 7.71 -8.87
C LEU A 14 5.13 7.01 -8.86
N ARG A 15 5.38 6.24 -7.80
CA ARG A 15 6.52 5.35 -7.67
C ARG A 15 6.08 3.95 -7.26
N ALA A 16 6.81 2.95 -7.72
CA ALA A 16 6.64 1.57 -7.29
C ALA A 16 7.26 1.36 -5.91
N VAL A 17 6.52 0.69 -5.04
CA VAL A 17 7.03 0.23 -3.73
C VAL A 17 6.68 -1.23 -3.60
N SER A 18 7.66 -2.10 -3.78
CA SER A 18 7.50 -3.54 -3.65
C SER A 18 7.50 -4.00 -2.18
N GLY A 19 7.00 -5.18 -1.95
CA GLY A 19 7.05 -5.79 -0.63
C GLY A 19 6.57 -7.22 -0.60
N ASN A 20 7.07 -7.94 0.40
CA ASN A 20 6.73 -9.33 0.66
C ASN A 20 5.91 -9.46 1.93
N SER A 21 5.02 -10.44 1.94
CA SER A 21 4.37 -10.98 3.12
C SER A 21 4.34 -12.49 3.05
N ILE A 22 4.17 -13.15 4.17
CA ILE A 22 4.10 -14.61 4.26
C ILE A 22 2.87 -15.06 5.03
N ILE A 23 2.43 -16.28 4.70
CA ILE A 23 1.56 -17.08 5.55
C ILE A 23 2.42 -18.21 6.09
N ALA A 24 2.47 -18.38 7.41
CA ALA A 24 3.23 -19.43 8.07
C ALA A 24 2.36 -20.21 9.06
N GLU A 25 2.62 -21.50 9.15
CA GLU A 25 2.04 -22.38 10.15
C GLU A 25 2.92 -22.38 11.40
N THR A 26 2.32 -22.21 12.57
CA THR A 26 3.01 -22.16 13.85
C THR A 26 2.04 -22.41 15.01
N ASN A 27 2.58 -22.80 16.16
CA ASN A 27 1.85 -22.85 17.43
C ASN A 27 1.88 -21.49 18.17
N PHE A 28 2.41 -20.43 17.55
CA PHE A 28 2.30 -19.08 18.08
C PHE A 28 0.84 -18.64 18.01
N ASN A 29 0.34 -18.13 19.13
CA ASN A 29 -1.02 -17.60 19.21
C ASN A 29 -1.03 -16.29 20.01
N SER A 30 -1.69 -15.29 19.46
CA SER A 30 -1.92 -14.00 20.10
C SER A 30 -3.31 -13.52 19.75
N ASN A 31 -4.03 -13.02 20.75
CA ASN A 31 -5.34 -12.37 20.52
C ASN A 31 -5.21 -10.93 20.01
N HIS A 32 -3.97 -10.45 19.87
CA HIS A 32 -3.67 -9.09 19.42
C HIS A 32 -2.87 -9.10 18.12
N ILE A 33 -3.07 -8.08 17.31
CA ILE A 33 -2.17 -7.78 16.21
C ILE A 33 -0.86 -7.24 16.80
N ILE A 34 0.24 -7.91 16.49
CA ILE A 34 1.57 -7.41 16.86
C ILE A 34 2.07 -6.53 15.72
N ASN A 35 2.37 -5.29 16.03
CA ASN A 35 2.90 -4.33 15.06
C ASN A 35 4.27 -3.80 15.54
N LYS A 36 5.34 -4.50 15.16
CA LYS A 36 6.73 -4.16 15.48
C LYS A 36 7.62 -4.43 14.30
N LYS A 37 8.09 -3.38 13.61
CA LYS A 37 8.86 -3.48 12.34
C LYS A 37 8.11 -4.15 11.19
N ILE A 38 7.28 -5.14 11.47
CA ILE A 38 6.28 -5.80 10.62
C ILE A 38 5.02 -6.06 11.45
N SER A 39 3.90 -6.31 10.76
CA SER A 39 2.68 -6.76 11.43
C SER A 39 2.61 -8.28 11.43
N VAL A 40 2.21 -8.87 12.56
CA VAL A 40 1.94 -10.31 12.69
C VAL A 40 0.51 -10.48 13.19
N ILE A 41 -0.27 -11.26 12.47
CA ILE A 41 -1.70 -11.46 12.70
C ILE A 41 -1.99 -12.96 12.67
N ASN A 42 -2.64 -13.49 13.69
CA ASN A 42 -3.20 -14.83 13.63
C ASN A 42 -4.41 -14.85 12.68
N THR A 43 -4.33 -15.61 11.63
CA THR A 43 -5.44 -15.83 10.67
C THR A 43 -6.27 -17.05 11.02
N SER A 44 -5.70 -17.95 11.81
CA SER A 44 -6.36 -19.10 12.43
C SER A 44 -5.55 -19.59 13.63
N ARG A 45 -6.02 -20.64 14.32
CA ARG A 45 -5.30 -21.22 15.47
C ARG A 45 -3.88 -21.69 15.15
N LYS A 46 -3.60 -22.04 13.88
CA LYS A 46 -2.30 -22.58 13.45
C LYS A 46 -1.60 -21.73 12.39
N ASN A 47 -2.20 -20.64 11.94
CA ASN A 47 -1.62 -19.84 10.88
C ASN A 47 -1.50 -18.38 11.29
N ILE A 48 -0.38 -17.79 10.90
CA ILE A 48 -0.14 -16.36 10.96
C ILE A 48 0.04 -15.79 9.57
N HIS A 49 -0.32 -14.53 9.40
CA HIS A 49 0.11 -13.68 8.31
C HIS A 49 1.11 -12.66 8.86
N ALA A 50 2.29 -12.61 8.28
CA ALA A 50 3.34 -11.69 8.66
C ALA A 50 3.77 -10.82 7.48
N GLY A 51 3.92 -9.54 7.71
CA GLY A 51 4.29 -8.58 6.68
C GLY A 51 4.05 -7.15 7.11
N SER A 52 4.45 -6.27 6.27
CA SER A 52 5.13 -6.46 4.99
C SER A 52 6.48 -5.77 4.99
N THR A 53 7.31 -6.15 4.02
CA THR A 53 8.52 -5.40 3.72
C THR A 53 8.20 -4.22 2.79
N TYR A 54 9.16 -3.28 2.70
CA TYR A 54 9.09 -2.11 1.83
C TYR A 54 10.42 -1.96 1.11
N HIS A 55 10.36 -1.90 -0.21
CA HIS A 55 11.50 -1.65 -1.06
C HIS A 55 11.10 -0.69 -2.18
N ASN A 56 11.90 0.33 -2.44
CA ASN A 56 11.63 1.22 -3.57
C ASN A 56 11.94 0.47 -4.88
N GLY A 57 11.01 0.51 -5.83
CA GLY A 57 11.14 -0.19 -7.09
C GLY A 57 10.33 -1.51 -7.14
N PHE A 58 10.74 -2.38 -8.06
CA PHE A 58 10.03 -3.60 -8.44
C PHE A 58 10.67 -4.89 -7.90
N GLU A 59 11.76 -4.80 -7.18
CA GLU A 59 12.53 -5.95 -6.74
C GLU A 59 11.78 -6.83 -5.74
N ASN A 60 11.93 -8.13 -5.89
CA ASN A 60 11.37 -9.17 -5.02
C ASN A 60 12.46 -9.81 -4.15
N ASN A 61 13.09 -9.02 -3.29
CA ASN A 61 14.22 -9.43 -2.46
C ASN A 61 14.01 -9.24 -0.94
N GLY A 62 12.75 -9.06 -0.54
CA GLY A 62 12.43 -8.72 0.85
C GLY A 62 12.19 -9.92 1.78
N VAL A 63 12.23 -11.16 1.31
CA VAL A 63 11.82 -12.34 2.08
C VAL A 63 12.73 -12.58 3.28
N ASP A 64 14.04 -12.62 3.09
CA ASP A 64 15.01 -12.88 4.18
C ASP A 64 14.91 -11.81 5.28
N LYS A 65 14.77 -10.55 4.86
CA LYS A 65 14.54 -9.44 5.80
C LYS A 65 13.23 -9.60 6.57
N LEU A 66 12.19 -10.15 5.94
CA LEU A 66 10.91 -10.41 6.57
C LEU A 66 11.04 -11.54 7.60
N LEU A 67 11.71 -12.65 7.25
CA LEU A 67 11.93 -13.78 8.13
C LEU A 67 12.76 -13.38 9.36
N ASN A 68 13.86 -12.68 9.17
CA ASN A 68 14.69 -12.17 10.27
C ASN A 68 13.87 -11.30 11.26
N LYS A 69 12.99 -10.45 10.73
CA LYS A 69 12.10 -9.65 11.60
C LYS A 69 11.04 -10.48 12.29
N LEU A 70 10.55 -11.52 11.64
CA LEU A 70 9.58 -12.43 12.23
C LEU A 70 10.21 -13.20 13.40
N ASP A 71 11.44 -13.71 13.25
CA ASP A 71 12.20 -14.41 14.27
C ASP A 71 12.41 -13.55 15.54
N GLU A 72 12.57 -12.24 15.38
CA GLU A 72 12.66 -11.31 16.49
C GLU A 72 11.34 -11.18 17.28
N ILE A 73 10.20 -11.45 16.63
CA ILE A 73 8.85 -11.26 17.20
C ILE A 73 8.33 -12.55 17.80
N ILE A 74 8.36 -13.63 17.01
CA ILE A 74 7.86 -14.93 17.41
C ILE A 74 9.05 -15.87 17.67
N LYS A 75 9.32 -16.12 18.94
CA LYS A 75 10.39 -17.05 19.37
C LYS A 75 9.88 -18.49 19.41
N LYS A 76 9.22 -18.92 18.34
CA LYS A 76 8.67 -20.27 18.15
C LYS A 76 8.91 -20.73 16.73
N GLU A 77 9.02 -22.03 16.56
CA GLU A 77 9.13 -22.62 15.21
C GLU A 77 7.91 -22.31 14.36
N TYR A 78 8.15 -22.12 13.08
CA TYR A 78 7.11 -21.94 12.07
C TYR A 78 7.55 -22.54 10.73
N LYS A 79 6.55 -22.90 9.93
CA LYS A 79 6.75 -23.37 8.56
C LYS A 79 6.10 -22.41 7.57
N VAL A 80 6.89 -21.78 6.71
CA VAL A 80 6.36 -20.91 5.66
C VAL A 80 5.53 -21.74 4.68
N LYS A 81 4.27 -21.40 4.51
CA LYS A 81 3.32 -22.04 3.59
C LYS A 81 3.19 -21.29 2.29
N LYS A 82 3.26 -19.96 2.35
CA LYS A 82 3.09 -19.10 1.17
C LYS A 82 3.89 -17.81 1.33
N ILE A 83 4.54 -17.44 0.25
CA ILE A 83 5.18 -16.14 0.09
C ILE A 83 4.34 -15.33 -0.90
N ASN A 84 3.95 -14.13 -0.51
CA ASN A 84 3.28 -13.19 -1.40
C ASN A 84 4.23 -12.05 -1.72
N PHE A 85 4.17 -11.61 -2.95
CA PHE A 85 4.85 -10.43 -3.45
C PHE A 85 3.84 -9.48 -4.05
N GLY A 86 4.02 -8.18 -3.84
CA GLY A 86 3.16 -7.17 -4.42
C GLY A 86 3.89 -5.85 -4.61
N ILE A 87 3.40 -5.06 -5.56
CA ILE A 87 3.90 -3.72 -5.84
C ILE A 87 2.77 -2.75 -5.56
N ARG A 88 3.06 -1.77 -4.71
CA ARG A 88 2.15 -0.68 -4.35
C ARG A 88 2.46 0.52 -5.22
N SER A 89 1.44 1.20 -5.67
CA SER A 89 1.55 2.52 -6.25
C SER A 89 1.54 3.55 -5.12
N ALA A 90 2.64 4.22 -4.92
CA ALA A 90 2.77 5.28 -3.93
C ALA A 90 3.08 6.61 -4.62
N SER A 91 2.58 7.71 -4.08
CA SER A 91 3.00 9.05 -4.48
C SER A 91 4.43 9.33 -4.02
N VAL A 92 5.08 10.30 -4.62
CA VAL A 92 6.45 10.68 -4.25
C VAL A 92 6.53 11.30 -2.86
N ASP A 93 5.47 11.99 -2.43
CA ASP A 93 5.35 12.65 -1.11
C ASP A 93 4.64 11.78 -0.05
N ARG A 94 4.13 10.60 -0.42
CA ARG A 94 3.38 9.64 0.41
C ARG A 94 1.96 10.06 0.79
N GLU A 95 1.45 11.14 0.23
CA GLU A 95 0.05 11.52 0.37
C GLU A 95 -0.77 11.09 -0.86
N PRO A 96 -2.07 10.81 -0.72
CA PRO A 96 -2.91 10.40 -1.84
C PRO A 96 -2.87 11.40 -3.00
N LEU A 97 -3.11 10.91 -4.20
CA LEU A 97 -3.32 11.71 -5.40
C LEU A 97 -4.78 11.61 -5.78
N VAL A 98 -5.51 12.71 -5.62
CA VAL A 98 -6.94 12.81 -5.92
C VAL A 98 -7.19 14.01 -6.82
N GLY A 99 -8.01 13.86 -7.84
CA GLY A 99 -8.40 15.00 -8.67
C GLY A 99 -8.54 14.71 -10.15
N LYS A 100 -8.69 15.75 -10.94
CA LYS A 100 -8.78 15.68 -12.39
C LYS A 100 -7.40 15.41 -12.99
N HIS A 101 -7.36 14.62 -14.06
CA HIS A 101 -6.14 14.41 -14.82
C HIS A 101 -5.65 15.74 -15.44
N PRO A 102 -4.34 16.03 -15.39
CA PRO A 102 -3.82 17.35 -15.80
C PRO A 102 -4.03 17.70 -17.28
N THR A 103 -4.15 16.71 -18.15
CA THR A 103 -4.21 16.94 -19.60
C THR A 103 -5.36 16.20 -20.31
N ILE A 104 -6.14 15.40 -19.61
CA ILE A 104 -7.24 14.63 -20.20
C ILE A 104 -8.54 15.03 -19.51
N ASP A 105 -9.46 15.56 -20.29
CA ASP A 105 -10.78 15.93 -19.77
C ASP A 105 -11.59 14.71 -19.37
N ASN A 106 -12.43 14.89 -18.35
CA ASN A 106 -13.32 13.86 -17.78
C ASN A 106 -12.61 12.60 -17.25
N LEU A 107 -11.29 12.65 -17.07
CA LEU A 107 -10.52 11.62 -16.39
C LEU A 107 -10.17 12.09 -14.99
N TYR A 108 -10.55 11.30 -13.99
CA TYR A 108 -10.28 11.56 -12.59
C TYR A 108 -9.44 10.44 -11.98
N ILE A 109 -8.69 10.75 -10.95
CA ILE A 109 -7.68 9.86 -10.37
C ILE A 109 -7.88 9.79 -8.86
N ILE A 110 -7.84 8.59 -8.34
CA ILE A 110 -7.50 8.26 -6.95
C ILE A 110 -6.37 7.25 -7.00
N ASN A 111 -5.18 7.65 -6.59
CA ASN A 111 -4.00 6.78 -6.58
C ASN A 111 -2.97 7.24 -5.54
N GLY A 112 -1.78 6.67 -5.55
CA GLY A 112 -0.70 7.05 -4.66
C GLY A 112 -0.85 6.61 -3.21
N LEU A 113 -1.88 5.81 -2.89
CA LEU A 113 -2.26 5.41 -1.52
C LEU A 113 -1.23 4.50 -0.83
N GLY A 114 -0.30 3.91 -1.59
CA GLY A 114 0.75 3.05 -1.05
C GLY A 114 0.19 1.92 -0.18
N SER A 115 0.54 1.90 1.11
CA SER A 115 0.04 0.92 2.08
C SER A 115 -1.19 1.36 2.86
N LYS A 116 -1.66 2.60 2.66
CA LYS A 116 -2.76 3.20 3.42
C LYS A 116 -4.10 3.10 2.67
N GLY A 117 -4.17 2.36 1.55
CA GLY A 117 -5.34 2.32 0.67
C GLY A 117 -6.66 2.02 1.37
N VAL A 118 -6.68 1.00 2.24
CA VAL A 118 -7.90 0.61 2.96
C VAL A 118 -8.41 1.72 3.89
N SER A 119 -7.51 2.43 4.58
CA SER A 119 -7.89 3.48 5.52
C SER A 119 -8.20 4.83 4.85
N GLN A 120 -7.52 5.15 3.76
CA GLN A 120 -7.64 6.45 3.11
C GLN A 120 -8.64 6.48 1.95
N SER A 121 -8.92 5.35 1.30
CA SER A 121 -9.81 5.34 0.13
C SER A 121 -11.23 5.85 0.41
N PRO A 122 -11.88 5.60 1.55
CA PRO A 122 -13.20 6.17 1.82
C PRO A 122 -13.20 7.70 1.86
N TYR A 123 -12.18 8.28 2.50
CA TYR A 123 -11.99 9.73 2.52
C TYR A 123 -11.73 10.29 1.13
N CYS A 124 -10.76 9.72 0.41
CA CYS A 124 -10.41 10.15 -0.95
C CYS A 124 -11.61 10.06 -1.91
N SER A 125 -12.41 9.00 -1.80
CA SER A 125 -13.61 8.82 -2.63
C SER A 125 -14.66 9.87 -2.34
N LYS A 126 -14.89 10.20 -1.07
CA LYS A 126 -15.81 11.26 -0.65
C LYS A 126 -15.35 12.64 -1.17
N GLU A 127 -14.06 12.94 -1.03
CA GLU A 127 -13.50 14.19 -1.52
C GLU A 127 -13.61 14.30 -3.04
N LEU A 128 -13.31 13.23 -3.78
CA LEU A 128 -13.46 13.23 -5.24
C LEU A 128 -14.93 13.37 -5.65
N PHE A 129 -15.86 12.71 -4.98
CA PHE A 129 -17.28 12.87 -5.22
C PHE A 129 -17.73 14.34 -5.00
N ASN A 130 -17.33 14.94 -3.89
CA ASN A 130 -17.64 16.33 -3.59
C ASN A 130 -17.06 17.29 -4.65
N TYR A 131 -15.87 16.99 -5.15
CA TYR A 131 -15.22 17.76 -6.20
C TYR A 131 -15.98 17.70 -7.52
N ILE A 132 -16.39 16.48 -7.93
CA ILE A 132 -17.06 16.26 -9.24
C ILE A 132 -18.52 16.75 -9.20
N GLU A 133 -19.27 16.35 -8.19
CA GLU A 133 -20.72 16.54 -8.17
C GLU A 133 -21.16 17.86 -7.49
N LEU A 134 -20.38 18.34 -6.53
CA LEU A 134 -20.74 19.50 -5.72
C LEU A 134 -19.85 20.71 -5.98
N ASN A 135 -18.93 20.64 -6.94
CA ASN A 135 -17.96 21.70 -7.27
C ASN A 135 -17.19 22.23 -6.04
N LYS A 136 -16.91 21.36 -5.06
CA LYS A 136 -16.11 21.72 -3.90
C LYS A 136 -14.62 21.58 -4.21
N ASN A 137 -13.81 22.46 -3.63
CA ASN A 137 -12.36 22.32 -3.73
C ASN A 137 -11.89 21.05 -3.00
N LEU A 138 -10.91 20.37 -3.57
CA LEU A 138 -10.22 19.28 -2.90
C LEU A 138 -9.34 19.80 -1.77
N ASP A 139 -9.14 18.99 -0.76
CA ASP A 139 -8.11 19.22 0.25
C ASP A 139 -6.74 19.33 -0.42
N LYS A 140 -6.00 20.38 -0.06
CA LYS A 140 -4.69 20.69 -0.68
C LYS A 140 -3.68 19.55 -0.54
N GLU A 141 -3.74 18.80 0.57
CA GLU A 141 -2.81 17.70 0.85
C GLU A 141 -2.98 16.51 -0.10
N ILE A 142 -4.20 16.29 -0.60
CA ILE A 142 -4.49 15.17 -1.51
C ILE A 142 -4.66 15.60 -2.97
N ASN A 143 -4.87 16.90 -3.24
CA ASN A 143 -5.10 17.41 -4.59
C ASN A 143 -3.88 17.15 -5.49
N ILE A 144 -4.10 16.46 -6.61
CA ILE A 144 -3.04 16.16 -7.59
C ILE A 144 -2.40 17.42 -8.19
N GLU A 145 -3.13 18.54 -8.21
CA GLU A 145 -2.63 19.81 -8.74
C GLU A 145 -1.40 20.34 -8.01
N ARG A 146 -1.12 19.87 -6.78
CA ARG A 146 0.11 20.24 -6.05
C ARG A 146 1.41 19.82 -6.75
N PHE A 147 1.31 18.98 -7.78
CA PHE A 147 2.43 18.54 -8.62
C PHE A 147 2.37 19.12 -10.05
N ILE A 148 1.37 19.93 -10.35
CA ILE A 148 1.19 20.53 -11.65
C ILE A 148 1.56 22.02 -11.51
N THR A 149 2.78 22.32 -11.87
CA THR A 149 3.32 23.69 -12.00
C THR A 149 3.43 24.06 -13.45
#